data_db5669d03a40a1d5511f6d6dac7445e2
#
_entry.id   db5669d03a40a1d5511f6d6dac7445e2
#
_cell.length_a   1.000
_cell.length_b   1.000
_cell.length_c   1.000
_cell.angle_alpha   90.00
_cell.angle_beta   90.00
_cell.angle_gamma   90.00
#
_symmetry.space_group_name_H-M   'P 1'
#
loop_
_entity.id
_entity.type
_entity.pdbx_description
1 polymer ?
#
loop_
_entity_poly.entity_id
_entity_poly.type
_entity_poly.pdbx_seq_one_letter_code
_entity_poly.pdbx_strand_id
1 'polypeptide(L)'
;MRLTLWIILFALGLAGVLAPVAYLRLASQLPPLDNELELRAQLWRDAGATREMSPAEGFRSAEEPDFTRLPKDLLAIYVSQLGCPEYFGSAPEEGFPWLWRMWSGLWGIEPPGDGRCERLLSLRIAASLGLRGSSQRAVAANKIHRILQKHELIAYDLAMVSFEPGVVGVEAAAKGLFGKDLKSLQLAEVAELMLALPPHEAYDELKQCRNASLIRRSRDYVLSMLVSHSLVSSERANAAQGHPVACTQLSSRLN
;
A
#
# COMPACT_ATOMS: atom_id res chain seq x y z
N MET A 1 -30.86 -22.03 33.00
CA MET A 1 -30.08 -22.56 31.85
C MET A 1 -30.84 -22.61 30.53
N ARG A 2 -32.08 -23.12 30.44
CA ARG A 2 -32.79 -23.19 29.13
C ARG A 2 -33.15 -21.82 28.55
N LEU A 3 -33.59 -20.85 29.36
CA LEU A 3 -33.94 -19.49 28.89
C LEU A 3 -32.75 -18.73 28.33
N THR A 4 -31.59 -18.82 28.98
CA THR A 4 -30.35 -18.16 28.50
C THR A 4 -29.89 -18.73 27.16
N LEU A 5 -30.03 -20.03 26.94
CA LEU A 5 -29.71 -20.67 25.67
C LEU A 5 -30.60 -20.14 24.53
N TRP A 6 -31.92 -20.02 24.77
CA TRP A 6 -32.84 -19.48 23.78
C TRP A 6 -32.58 -18.01 23.43
N ILE A 7 -32.21 -17.18 24.42
CA ILE A 7 -31.82 -15.77 24.17
C ILE A 7 -30.57 -15.70 23.30
N ILE A 8 -29.56 -16.53 23.58
CA ILE A 8 -28.33 -16.58 22.79
C ILE A 8 -28.62 -17.02 21.35
N LEU A 9 -29.41 -18.08 21.16
CA LEU A 9 -29.77 -18.58 19.85
C LEU A 9 -30.58 -17.56 19.05
N PHE A 10 -31.51 -16.84 19.68
CA PHE A 10 -32.27 -15.78 19.08
C PHE A 10 -31.39 -14.59 18.69
N ALA A 11 -30.46 -14.16 19.55
CA ALA A 11 -29.51 -13.08 19.26
C ALA A 11 -28.56 -13.45 18.10
N LEU A 12 -28.08 -14.70 18.05
CA LEU A 12 -27.27 -15.19 16.95
C LEU A 12 -28.05 -15.26 15.64
N GLY A 13 -29.30 -15.73 15.67
CA GLY A 13 -30.19 -15.74 14.51
C GLY A 13 -30.47 -14.32 13.98
N LEU A 14 -30.75 -13.38 14.89
CA LEU A 14 -30.98 -11.98 14.53
C LEU A 14 -29.73 -11.32 13.93
N ALA A 15 -28.57 -11.55 14.54
CA ALA A 15 -27.29 -11.08 14.02
C ALA A 15 -26.97 -11.67 12.63
N GLY A 16 -27.30 -12.96 12.43
CA GLY A 16 -27.16 -13.65 11.15
C GLY A 16 -28.00 -13.06 10.02
N VAL A 17 -29.10 -12.40 10.33
CA VAL A 17 -29.94 -11.70 9.32
C VAL A 17 -29.56 -10.24 9.18
N LEU A 18 -29.34 -9.54 10.30
CA LEU A 18 -29.05 -8.09 10.27
C LEU A 18 -27.70 -7.76 9.65
N ALA A 19 -26.68 -8.59 9.87
CA ALA A 19 -25.35 -8.33 9.32
C ALA A 19 -25.32 -8.36 7.78
N PRO A 20 -25.89 -9.38 7.08
CA PRO A 20 -26.01 -9.35 5.63
C PRO A 20 -26.85 -8.18 5.10
N VAL A 21 -27.96 -7.84 5.76
CA VAL A 21 -28.78 -6.69 5.35
C VAL A 21 -28.01 -5.37 5.49
N ALA A 22 -27.30 -5.17 6.60
CA ALA A 22 -26.47 -4.00 6.80
C ALA A 22 -25.34 -3.94 5.75
N TYR A 23 -24.70 -5.08 5.46
CA TYR A 23 -23.68 -5.17 4.42
C TYR A 23 -24.23 -4.79 3.04
N LEU A 24 -25.37 -5.35 2.62
CA LEU A 24 -26.00 -5.05 1.35
C LEU A 24 -26.39 -3.58 1.24
N ARG A 25 -26.91 -2.99 2.32
CA ARG A 25 -27.25 -1.57 2.38
C ARG A 25 -26.00 -0.69 2.25
N LEU A 26 -24.91 -1.02 2.91
CA LEU A 26 -23.65 -0.30 2.76
C LEU A 26 -23.06 -0.49 1.36
N ALA A 27 -23.13 -1.71 0.83
CA ALA A 27 -22.65 -2.02 -0.51
C ALA A 27 -23.41 -1.25 -1.60
N SER A 28 -24.73 -1.03 -1.44
CA SER A 28 -25.54 -0.25 -2.39
C SER A 28 -25.25 1.26 -2.36
N GLN A 29 -24.62 1.76 -1.32
CA GLN A 29 -24.21 3.16 -1.20
C GLN A 29 -22.81 3.44 -1.75
N LEU A 30 -22.09 2.39 -2.11
CA LEU A 30 -20.78 2.53 -2.73
C LEU A 30 -20.90 2.86 -4.22
N PRO A 31 -19.92 3.54 -4.80
CA PRO A 31 -19.81 3.63 -6.24
C PRO A 31 -19.80 2.22 -6.85
N PRO A 32 -20.07 2.06 -8.16
CA PRO A 32 -20.17 0.74 -8.79
C PRO A 32 -18.81 0.03 -8.82
N LEU A 33 -18.50 -0.64 -7.71
CA LEU A 33 -17.27 -1.43 -7.51
C LEU A 33 -17.47 -2.92 -7.86
N ASP A 34 -18.64 -3.30 -8.38
CA ASP A 34 -18.97 -4.69 -8.68
C ASP A 34 -18.51 -5.11 -10.08
N ASN A 35 -18.25 -4.14 -10.95
CA ASN A 35 -17.71 -4.37 -12.28
C ASN A 35 -16.20 -4.05 -12.27
N GLU A 36 -15.40 -5.03 -12.66
CA GLU A 36 -13.94 -4.91 -12.71
C GLU A 36 -13.46 -3.72 -13.55
N LEU A 37 -14.07 -3.53 -14.73
CA LEU A 37 -13.73 -2.41 -15.63
C LEU A 37 -14.07 -1.05 -15.01
N GLU A 38 -15.21 -0.96 -14.35
CA GLU A 38 -15.63 0.28 -13.68
C GLU A 38 -14.75 0.59 -12.46
N LEU A 39 -14.42 -0.44 -11.65
CA LEU A 39 -13.52 -0.27 -10.52
C LEU A 39 -12.14 0.22 -10.99
N ARG A 40 -11.55 -0.45 -11.99
CA ARG A 40 -10.25 -0.06 -12.53
C ARG A 40 -10.29 1.36 -13.10
N ALA A 41 -11.33 1.68 -13.88
CA ALA A 41 -11.51 3.01 -14.45
C ALA A 41 -11.71 4.09 -13.37
N GLN A 42 -12.37 3.77 -12.25
CA GLN A 42 -12.54 4.70 -11.14
C GLN A 42 -11.25 4.91 -10.36
N LEU A 43 -10.57 3.83 -9.97
CA LEU A 43 -9.27 3.91 -9.31
C LEU A 43 -8.27 4.70 -10.16
N TRP A 44 -8.31 4.49 -11.47
CA TRP A 44 -7.48 5.20 -12.41
C TRP A 44 -7.82 6.70 -12.51
N ARG A 45 -9.11 7.04 -12.57
CA ARG A 45 -9.54 8.44 -12.55
C ARG A 45 -9.12 9.14 -11.27
N ASP A 46 -9.27 8.49 -10.12
CA ASP A 46 -8.92 9.06 -8.82
C ASP A 46 -7.40 9.26 -8.70
N ALA A 47 -6.60 8.31 -9.19
CA ALA A 47 -5.14 8.47 -9.30
C ALA A 47 -4.77 9.57 -10.29
N GLY A 48 -5.48 9.70 -11.42
CA GLY A 48 -5.31 10.74 -12.42
C GLY A 48 -5.73 12.12 -11.93
N ALA A 49 -6.88 12.24 -11.27
CA ALA A 49 -7.38 13.50 -10.74
C ALA A 49 -6.45 14.09 -9.66
N THR A 50 -5.87 13.25 -8.82
CA THR A 50 -4.85 13.66 -7.85
C THR A 50 -3.56 14.14 -8.53
N ARG A 51 -3.25 13.62 -9.72
CA ARG A 51 -2.10 14.06 -10.54
C ARG A 51 -2.32 15.41 -11.23
N GLU A 52 -3.55 15.68 -11.69
CA GLU A 52 -3.89 16.98 -12.33
C GLU A 52 -3.82 18.16 -11.35
N MET A 53 -3.98 17.90 -10.06
CA MET A 53 -3.81 18.91 -9.01
C MET A 53 -2.34 19.26 -8.72
N SER A 54 -1.39 18.56 -9.30
CA SER A 54 0.04 18.86 -9.16
C SER A 54 0.47 19.94 -10.15
N PRO A 55 0.92 21.12 -9.69
CA PRO A 55 1.44 22.16 -10.57
C PRO A 55 2.81 21.83 -11.16
N ALA A 56 3.36 20.66 -10.89
CA ALA A 56 4.63 20.21 -11.46
C ALA A 56 4.45 19.90 -12.94
N GLU A 57 4.87 20.84 -13.78
CA GLU A 57 4.91 20.71 -15.23
C GLU A 57 5.54 19.37 -15.64
N GLY A 58 4.81 18.57 -16.41
CA GLY A 58 5.38 17.48 -17.18
C GLY A 58 5.01 16.05 -16.72
N PHE A 59 4.22 15.82 -15.68
CA PHE A 59 3.83 14.47 -15.28
C PHE A 59 2.48 14.03 -15.88
N ARG A 60 2.47 13.79 -17.17
CA ARG A 60 1.47 13.00 -17.87
C ARG A 60 1.96 11.56 -18.02
N SER A 61 1.85 10.74 -17.02
CA SER A 61 1.68 9.31 -17.28
C SER A 61 0.18 9.03 -17.31
N ALA A 62 -0.39 9.09 -18.50
CA ALA A 62 -1.78 8.70 -18.76
C ALA A 62 -1.92 7.17 -18.81
N GLU A 63 -0.95 6.44 -18.27
CA GLU A 63 -0.91 5.00 -18.35
C GLU A 63 -1.39 4.36 -17.03
N GLU A 64 -2.20 3.32 -17.15
CA GLU A 64 -2.70 2.52 -16.03
C GLU A 64 -1.53 2.00 -15.17
N PRO A 65 -1.68 1.93 -13.83
CA PRO A 65 -0.66 1.36 -12.97
C PRO A 65 -0.28 -0.05 -13.43
N ASP A 66 0.97 -0.22 -13.81
CA ASP A 66 1.48 -1.48 -14.34
C ASP A 66 2.55 -2.03 -13.39
N PHE A 67 2.22 -3.13 -12.72
CA PHE A 67 3.11 -3.82 -11.82
C PHE A 67 4.44 -4.22 -12.49
N THR A 68 4.41 -4.57 -13.79
CA THR A 68 5.62 -4.99 -14.52
C THR A 68 6.65 -3.87 -14.67
N ARG A 69 6.23 -2.62 -14.46
CA ARG A 69 7.08 -1.43 -14.49
C ARG A 69 7.76 -1.13 -13.17
N LEU A 70 7.29 -1.74 -12.08
CA LEU A 70 7.87 -1.51 -10.75
C LEU A 70 9.21 -2.26 -10.60
N PRO A 71 10.27 -1.59 -10.12
CA PRO A 71 11.54 -2.23 -9.84
C PRO A 71 11.40 -3.33 -8.78
N LYS A 72 12.08 -4.46 -8.98
CA LYS A 72 12.06 -5.57 -7.99
C LYS A 72 12.54 -5.13 -6.61
N ASP A 73 13.54 -4.26 -6.55
CA ASP A 73 14.07 -3.74 -5.30
C ASP A 73 13.02 -2.88 -4.55
N LEU A 74 12.23 -2.08 -5.28
CA LEU A 74 11.12 -1.32 -4.72
C LEU A 74 10.08 -2.26 -4.09
N LEU A 75 9.69 -3.30 -4.83
CA LEU A 75 8.72 -4.29 -4.36
C LEU A 75 9.21 -5.02 -3.11
N ALA A 76 10.48 -5.43 -3.10
CA ALA A 76 11.10 -6.11 -1.96
C ALA A 76 11.08 -5.23 -0.70
N ILE A 77 11.48 -3.96 -0.83
CA ILE A 77 11.46 -3.00 0.29
C ILE A 77 10.02 -2.77 0.74
N TYR A 78 9.11 -2.54 -0.19
CA TYR A 78 7.73 -2.21 0.12
C TYR A 78 7.02 -3.32 0.90
N VAL A 79 7.09 -4.58 0.43
CA VAL A 79 6.47 -5.71 1.13
C VAL A 79 7.13 -5.98 2.48
N SER A 80 8.43 -5.74 2.60
CA SER A 80 9.17 -5.85 3.85
C SER A 80 8.72 -4.81 4.88
N GLN A 81 8.52 -3.55 4.45
CA GLN A 81 8.00 -2.47 5.31
C GLN A 81 6.54 -2.70 5.74
N LEU A 82 5.74 -3.37 4.91
CA LEU A 82 4.39 -3.81 5.28
C LEU A 82 4.39 -4.95 6.31
N GLY A 83 5.55 -5.52 6.63
CA GLY A 83 5.69 -6.71 7.46
C GLY A 83 5.24 -8.00 6.76
N CYS A 84 5.39 -8.05 5.44
CA CYS A 84 4.90 -9.10 4.55
C CYS A 84 5.98 -9.62 3.59
N PRO A 85 7.16 -10.04 4.07
CA PRO A 85 8.26 -10.42 3.18
C PRO A 85 7.90 -11.58 2.24
N GLU A 86 6.95 -12.43 2.64
CA GLU A 86 6.49 -13.59 1.86
C GLU A 86 5.29 -13.29 0.95
N TYR A 87 4.94 -12.01 0.77
CA TYR A 87 3.75 -11.58 0.04
C TYR A 87 3.58 -12.27 -1.32
N PHE A 88 4.64 -12.40 -2.10
CA PHE A 88 4.58 -13.01 -3.43
C PHE A 88 4.60 -14.54 -3.41
N GLY A 89 5.08 -15.16 -2.33
CA GLY A 89 5.13 -16.61 -2.14
C GLY A 89 3.88 -17.19 -1.49
N SER A 90 3.06 -16.37 -0.84
CA SER A 90 1.85 -16.84 -0.17
C SER A 90 0.73 -17.14 -1.17
N ALA A 91 -0.04 -18.21 -0.93
CA ALA A 91 -1.22 -18.49 -1.72
C ALA A 91 -2.28 -17.39 -1.56
N PRO A 92 -3.09 -17.08 -2.60
CA PRO A 92 -4.20 -16.16 -2.46
C PRO A 92 -5.19 -16.71 -1.42
N GLU A 93 -5.80 -15.81 -0.65
CA GLU A 93 -6.79 -16.17 0.35
C GLU A 93 -8.08 -16.64 -0.34
N GLU A 94 -8.34 -17.96 -0.35
CA GLU A 94 -9.56 -18.54 -0.90
C GLU A 94 -10.61 -18.72 0.21
N GLY A 95 -11.89 -18.35 -0.07
CA GLY A 95 -13.01 -18.67 0.81
C GLY A 95 -13.81 -17.48 1.36
N PHE A 96 -14.55 -17.74 2.44
CA PHE A 96 -15.33 -16.73 3.17
C PHE A 96 -14.55 -16.15 4.38
N PRO A 97 -13.53 -15.31 4.12
CA PRO A 97 -12.59 -14.88 5.17
C PRO A 97 -13.27 -14.03 6.26
N TRP A 98 -14.33 -13.28 5.91
CA TRP A 98 -14.97 -12.36 6.85
C TRP A 98 -15.76 -13.06 7.97
N LEU A 99 -16.44 -14.15 7.66
CA LEU A 99 -17.15 -14.96 8.67
C LEU A 99 -16.16 -15.65 9.61
N TRP A 100 -15.12 -16.25 9.03
CA TRP A 100 -14.06 -16.88 9.80
C TRP A 100 -13.33 -15.87 10.70
N ARG A 101 -13.03 -14.69 10.20
CA ARG A 101 -12.36 -13.62 10.96
C ARG A 101 -13.23 -13.00 12.03
N MET A 102 -14.54 -12.87 11.79
CA MET A 102 -15.47 -12.46 12.84
C MET A 102 -15.48 -13.50 13.99
N TRP A 103 -15.47 -14.77 13.65
CA TRP A 103 -15.41 -15.87 14.62
C TRP A 103 -14.04 -15.97 15.29
N SER A 104 -12.95 -15.93 14.54
CA SER A 104 -11.59 -16.01 15.09
C SER A 104 -11.26 -14.81 15.98
N GLY A 105 -11.73 -13.61 15.64
CA GLY A 105 -11.59 -12.42 16.49
C GLY A 105 -12.31 -12.53 17.83
N LEU A 106 -13.47 -13.20 17.88
CA LEU A 106 -14.19 -13.49 19.12
C LEU A 106 -13.44 -14.49 20.02
N TRP A 107 -12.65 -15.38 19.45
CA TRP A 107 -11.94 -16.45 20.16
C TRP A 107 -10.43 -16.22 20.26
N GLY A 108 -9.93 -15.08 19.79
CA GLY A 108 -8.50 -14.76 19.81
C GLY A 108 -7.64 -15.69 18.94
N ILE A 109 -8.26 -16.35 17.94
CA ILE A 109 -7.55 -17.25 17.02
C ILE A 109 -7.14 -16.43 15.78
N GLU A 110 -5.85 -16.28 15.53
CA GLU A 110 -5.40 -15.70 14.27
C GLU A 110 -5.74 -16.64 13.11
N PRO A 111 -6.40 -16.12 12.03
CA PRO A 111 -6.70 -16.94 10.87
C PRO A 111 -5.40 -17.42 10.21
N PRO A 112 -5.34 -18.70 9.80
CA PRO A 112 -4.20 -19.17 9.04
C PRO A 112 -4.18 -18.49 7.66
N GLY A 113 -3.05 -17.94 7.26
CA GLY A 113 -2.80 -17.37 5.94
C GLY A 113 -2.61 -15.86 5.93
N ASP A 114 -1.73 -15.41 5.05
CA ASP A 114 -1.19 -14.04 4.97
C ASP A 114 -2.08 -13.00 4.26
N GLY A 115 -3.36 -13.24 4.08
CA GLY A 115 -4.31 -12.27 3.53
C GLY A 115 -4.39 -10.93 4.31
N ARG A 116 -3.58 -10.80 5.37
CA ARG A 116 -3.41 -9.58 6.14
C ARG A 116 -2.90 -8.42 5.30
N CYS A 117 -1.97 -8.69 4.40
CA CYS A 117 -1.32 -7.66 3.61
C CYS A 117 -2.17 -7.23 2.42
N GLU A 118 -2.83 -8.16 1.73
CA GLU A 118 -3.79 -7.83 0.69
C GLU A 118 -4.95 -7.02 1.26
N ARG A 119 -5.41 -7.38 2.45
CA ARG A 119 -6.45 -6.63 3.14
C ARG A 119 -6.00 -5.24 3.53
N LEU A 120 -4.76 -5.09 4.04
CA LEU A 120 -4.20 -3.79 4.37
C LEU A 120 -4.12 -2.90 3.13
N LEU A 121 -3.62 -3.43 2.02
CA LEU A 121 -3.55 -2.72 0.74
C LEU A 121 -4.95 -2.34 0.23
N SER A 122 -5.90 -3.27 0.27
CA SER A 122 -7.28 -3.01 -0.14
C SER A 122 -7.94 -1.92 0.72
N LEU A 123 -7.65 -1.87 2.03
CA LEU A 123 -8.14 -0.81 2.94
C LEU A 123 -7.49 0.54 2.63
N ARG A 124 -6.21 0.57 2.28
CA ARG A 124 -5.51 1.80 1.87
C ARG A 124 -6.08 2.34 0.57
N ILE A 125 -6.27 1.47 -0.43
CA ILE A 125 -6.92 1.84 -1.69
C ILE A 125 -8.37 2.30 -1.44
N ALA A 126 -9.14 1.62 -0.59
CA ALA A 126 -10.49 2.05 -0.24
C ALA A 126 -10.51 3.41 0.49
N ALA A 127 -9.49 3.71 1.27
CA ALA A 127 -9.37 5.01 1.94
C ALA A 127 -9.14 6.15 0.95
N SER A 128 -8.41 5.91 -0.16
CA SER A 128 -8.15 6.91 -1.20
C SER A 128 -9.39 7.23 -2.04
N LEU A 129 -10.43 6.38 -2.02
CA LEU A 129 -11.72 6.64 -2.70
C LEU A 129 -12.57 7.74 -2.03
N GLY A 130 -12.06 8.44 -1.04
CA GLY A 130 -12.78 9.53 -0.35
C GLY A 130 -13.98 9.08 0.50
N LEU A 131 -14.11 7.78 0.78
CA LEU A 131 -15.19 7.23 1.59
C LEU A 131 -15.09 7.68 3.05
N ARG A 132 -16.17 8.29 3.57
CA ARG A 132 -16.15 8.93 4.90
C ARG A 132 -16.31 7.95 6.07
N GLY A 133 -16.99 6.83 5.86
CA GLY A 133 -17.32 5.85 6.91
C GLY A 133 -16.33 4.69 6.99
N SER A 134 -15.91 4.28 8.18
CA SER A 134 -15.06 3.10 8.37
C SER A 134 -15.73 1.82 7.83
N SER A 135 -17.04 1.67 8.03
CA SER A 135 -17.81 0.55 7.50
C SER A 135 -17.87 0.55 5.98
N GLN A 136 -18.04 1.73 5.34
CA GLN A 136 -18.02 1.85 3.88
C GLN A 136 -16.64 1.47 3.33
N ARG A 137 -15.56 1.94 3.95
CA ARG A 137 -14.18 1.56 3.58
C ARG A 137 -13.94 0.06 3.72
N ALA A 138 -14.45 -0.57 4.77
CA ALA A 138 -14.32 -2.01 4.95
C ALA A 138 -15.06 -2.82 3.86
N VAL A 139 -16.27 -2.39 3.48
CA VAL A 139 -17.03 -3.03 2.38
C VAL A 139 -16.35 -2.81 1.04
N ALA A 140 -15.87 -1.59 0.76
CA ALA A 140 -15.11 -1.28 -0.44
C ALA A 140 -13.82 -2.11 -0.53
N ALA A 141 -13.07 -2.21 0.57
CA ALA A 141 -11.85 -3.03 0.62
C ALA A 141 -12.13 -4.51 0.30
N ASN A 142 -13.23 -5.07 0.81
CA ASN A 142 -13.62 -6.44 0.49
C ASN A 142 -13.94 -6.61 -1.02
N LYS A 143 -14.58 -5.63 -1.66
CA LYS A 143 -14.83 -5.66 -3.10
C LYS A 143 -13.55 -5.55 -3.90
N ILE A 144 -12.68 -4.60 -3.54
CA ILE A 144 -11.36 -4.39 -4.17
C ILE A 144 -10.53 -5.66 -4.08
N HIS A 145 -10.45 -6.28 -2.90
CA HIS A 145 -9.70 -7.51 -2.67
C HIS A 145 -10.16 -8.70 -3.53
N ARG A 146 -11.45 -8.75 -3.88
CA ARG A 146 -11.99 -9.81 -4.73
C ARG A 146 -11.72 -9.61 -6.22
N ILE A 147 -11.51 -8.37 -6.64
CA ILE A 147 -11.40 -7.98 -8.04
C ILE A 147 -9.93 -7.84 -8.43
N LEU A 148 -9.12 -7.17 -7.60
CA LEU A 148 -7.72 -6.92 -7.91
C LEU A 148 -6.83 -8.08 -7.44
N GLN A 149 -5.91 -8.47 -8.31
CA GLN A 149 -4.86 -9.45 -7.98
C GLN A 149 -3.80 -8.82 -7.06
N LYS A 150 -3.01 -9.65 -6.38
CA LYS A 150 -1.95 -9.20 -5.46
C LYS A 150 -1.02 -8.14 -6.05
N HIS A 151 -0.56 -8.37 -7.26
CA HIS A 151 0.35 -7.44 -7.93
C HIS A 151 -0.32 -6.11 -8.29
N GLU A 152 -1.62 -6.13 -8.60
CA GLU A 152 -2.39 -4.92 -8.89
C GLU A 152 -2.62 -4.09 -7.64
N LEU A 153 -2.91 -4.75 -6.49
CA LEU A 153 -3.05 -4.05 -5.22
C LEU A 153 -1.81 -3.22 -4.88
N ILE A 154 -0.61 -3.78 -5.08
CA ILE A 154 0.64 -3.03 -4.88
C ILE A 154 0.77 -1.90 -5.90
N ALA A 155 0.50 -2.17 -7.18
CA ALA A 155 0.64 -1.16 -8.22
C ALA A 155 -0.28 0.04 -7.98
N TYR A 156 -1.54 -0.21 -7.63
CA TYR A 156 -2.49 0.86 -7.32
C TYR A 156 -2.11 1.61 -6.04
N ASP A 157 -1.73 0.90 -4.96
CA ASP A 157 -1.36 1.58 -3.71
C ASP A 157 -0.14 2.48 -3.93
N LEU A 158 0.91 2.01 -4.59
CA LEU A 158 2.10 2.82 -4.91
C LEU A 158 1.83 3.97 -5.89
N ALA A 159 0.85 3.82 -6.78
CA ALA A 159 0.45 4.90 -7.69
C ALA A 159 -0.39 5.99 -7.01
N MET A 160 -1.09 5.66 -5.93
CA MET A 160 -2.03 6.57 -5.24
C MET A 160 -1.44 7.18 -3.97
N VAL A 161 -0.29 6.71 -3.49
CA VAL A 161 0.32 7.25 -2.27
C VAL A 161 0.70 8.72 -2.45
N SER A 162 0.30 9.56 -1.50
CA SER A 162 0.66 10.98 -1.48
C SER A 162 1.93 11.19 -0.66
N PHE A 163 2.92 11.84 -1.23
CA PHE A 163 4.19 12.19 -0.57
C PHE A 163 4.19 13.62 -0.04
N GLU A 164 3.67 14.55 -0.83
CA GLU A 164 3.40 15.93 -0.46
C GLU A 164 2.24 16.46 -1.31
N PRO A 165 1.65 17.63 -0.99
CA PRO A 165 0.66 18.25 -1.84
C PRO A 165 1.18 18.41 -3.28
N GLY A 166 0.52 17.74 -4.22
CA GLY A 166 0.90 17.76 -5.62
C GLY A 166 1.89 16.66 -6.06
N VAL A 167 2.41 15.84 -5.14
CA VAL A 167 3.28 14.69 -5.50
C VAL A 167 2.58 13.39 -5.13
N VAL A 168 1.97 12.75 -6.10
CA VAL A 168 1.21 11.50 -5.95
C VAL A 168 1.84 10.40 -6.77
N GLY A 169 2.06 9.27 -6.14
CA GLY A 169 2.66 8.07 -6.70
C GLY A 169 4.19 8.07 -6.66
N VAL A 170 4.73 6.86 -6.56
CA VAL A 170 6.20 6.64 -6.45
C VAL A 170 6.99 7.14 -7.65
N GLU A 171 6.40 7.14 -8.85
CA GLU A 171 7.06 7.66 -10.05
C GLU A 171 7.25 9.18 -9.97
N ALA A 172 6.23 9.91 -9.52
CA ALA A 172 6.31 11.34 -9.30
C ALA A 172 7.33 11.68 -8.21
N ALA A 173 7.32 10.92 -7.12
CA ALA A 173 8.27 11.08 -6.02
C ALA A 173 9.72 10.80 -6.46
N ALA A 174 9.96 9.74 -7.25
CA ALA A 174 11.28 9.44 -7.82
C ALA A 174 11.81 10.59 -8.68
N LYS A 175 10.95 11.15 -9.52
CA LYS A 175 11.29 12.30 -10.37
C LYS A 175 11.56 13.55 -9.55
N GLY A 176 10.71 13.82 -8.55
CA GLY A 176 10.86 14.99 -7.67
C GLY A 176 12.11 14.95 -6.80
N LEU A 177 12.42 13.78 -6.21
CA LEU A 177 13.55 13.62 -5.29
C LEU A 177 14.89 13.42 -6.00
N PHE A 178 14.91 12.66 -7.11
CA PHE A 178 16.17 12.22 -7.73
C PHE A 178 16.36 12.74 -9.16
N GLY A 179 15.32 13.35 -9.76
CA GLY A 179 15.32 13.76 -11.18
C GLY A 179 15.41 12.57 -12.14
N LYS A 180 15.09 11.37 -11.68
CA LYS A 180 15.24 10.10 -12.41
C LYS A 180 13.90 9.39 -12.56
N ASP A 181 13.80 8.57 -13.60
CA ASP A 181 12.71 7.64 -13.73
C ASP A 181 12.86 6.49 -12.71
N LEU A 182 11.75 5.99 -12.19
CA LEU A 182 11.71 4.97 -11.13
C LEU A 182 12.58 3.74 -11.48
N LYS A 183 12.57 3.30 -12.74
CA LYS A 183 13.36 2.16 -13.21
C LYS A 183 14.88 2.39 -13.21
N SER A 184 15.32 3.63 -13.20
CA SER A 184 16.75 3.99 -13.23
C SER A 184 17.32 4.24 -11.83
N LEU A 185 16.51 4.10 -10.78
CA LEU A 185 16.96 4.24 -9.42
C LEU A 185 17.84 3.05 -9.00
N GLN A 186 18.92 3.35 -8.30
CA GLN A 186 19.77 2.35 -7.66
C GLN A 186 19.15 1.89 -6.33
N LEU A 187 19.56 0.73 -5.82
CA LEU A 187 19.03 0.17 -4.57
C LEU A 187 19.08 1.16 -3.40
N ALA A 188 20.15 1.94 -3.28
CA ALA A 188 20.27 2.99 -2.26
C ALA A 188 19.19 4.07 -2.40
N GLU A 189 18.96 4.54 -3.64
CA GLU A 189 17.94 5.56 -3.96
C GLU A 189 16.52 5.02 -3.76
N VAL A 190 16.29 3.76 -4.13
CA VAL A 190 15.01 3.09 -3.86
C VAL A 190 14.74 3.00 -2.36
N ALA A 191 15.75 2.63 -1.57
CA ALA A 191 15.61 2.58 -0.11
C ALA A 191 15.34 3.97 0.48
N GLU A 192 15.97 5.03 -0.04
CA GLU A 192 15.69 6.41 0.36
C GLU A 192 14.29 6.86 -0.05
N LEU A 193 13.83 6.54 -1.27
CA LEU A 193 12.47 6.81 -1.73
C LEU A 193 11.43 6.19 -0.78
N MET A 194 11.69 4.97 -0.33
CA MET A 194 10.78 4.25 0.56
C MET A 194 10.69 4.85 1.97
N LEU A 195 11.70 5.62 2.42
CA LEU A 195 11.61 6.40 3.66
C LEU A 195 10.63 7.58 3.55
N ALA A 196 10.36 8.04 2.33
CA ALA A 196 9.39 9.10 2.09
C ALA A 196 7.94 8.61 2.15
N LEU A 197 7.71 7.29 2.10
CA LEU A 197 6.35 6.72 2.21
C LEU A 197 5.77 6.91 3.62
N PRO A 198 4.46 7.18 3.74
CA PRO A 198 3.77 7.13 5.03
C PRO A 198 3.94 5.75 5.70
N PRO A 199 4.16 5.66 7.02
CA PRO A 199 4.06 6.74 8.01
C PRO A 199 5.36 7.52 8.27
N HIS A 200 6.43 7.27 7.52
CA HIS A 200 7.73 7.89 7.82
C HIS A 200 7.80 9.38 7.43
N GLU A 201 7.04 9.77 6.40
CA GLU A 201 6.87 11.16 5.95
C GLU A 201 8.19 11.95 5.79
N ALA A 202 9.28 11.24 5.46
CA ALA A 202 10.61 11.83 5.34
C ALA A 202 10.85 12.53 3.98
N TYR A 203 9.77 12.80 3.21
CA TYR A 203 9.91 13.39 1.88
C TYR A 203 10.54 14.77 1.93
N ASP A 204 10.09 15.63 2.84
CA ASP A 204 10.62 16.97 3.02
C ASP A 204 12.07 16.98 3.51
N GLU A 205 12.43 16.05 4.42
CA GLU A 205 13.80 15.91 4.87
C GLU A 205 14.73 15.46 3.73
N LEU A 206 14.27 14.52 2.90
CA LEU A 206 14.99 14.07 1.71
C LEU A 206 15.15 15.19 0.68
N LYS A 207 14.07 15.92 0.40
CA LYS A 207 14.06 17.02 -0.56
C LYS A 207 14.99 18.18 -0.14
N GLN A 208 15.01 18.49 1.15
CA GLN A 208 15.80 19.60 1.70
C GLN A 208 17.15 19.18 2.26
N CYS A 209 17.44 17.89 2.28
CA CYS A 209 18.68 17.31 2.86
C CYS A 209 18.95 17.76 4.31
N ARG A 210 17.92 17.95 5.12
CA ARG A 210 18.06 18.54 6.46
C ARG A 210 18.86 17.68 7.43
N ASN A 211 18.83 16.35 7.28
CA ASN A 211 19.48 15.44 8.22
C ASN A 211 20.06 14.22 7.49
N ALA A 212 21.08 14.45 6.66
CA ALA A 212 21.70 13.40 5.85
C ALA A 212 22.18 12.20 6.68
N SER A 213 22.63 12.42 7.93
CA SER A 213 23.09 11.34 8.81
C SER A 213 21.93 10.45 9.29
N LEU A 214 20.75 11.01 9.54
CA LEU A 214 19.55 10.27 9.89
C LEU A 214 19.02 9.50 8.67
N ILE A 215 18.93 10.14 7.52
CA ILE A 215 18.52 9.52 6.26
C ILE A 215 19.41 8.30 5.98
N ARG A 216 20.73 8.46 6.09
CA ARG A 216 21.69 7.36 5.91
C ARG A 216 21.41 6.21 6.85
N ARG A 217 21.28 6.46 8.16
CA ARG A 217 21.02 5.41 9.15
C ARG A 217 19.71 4.68 8.88
N SER A 218 18.64 5.42 8.52
CA SER A 218 17.34 4.83 8.21
C SER A 218 17.40 3.99 6.94
N ARG A 219 18.07 4.46 5.89
CA ARG A 219 18.35 3.70 4.67
C ARG A 219 19.11 2.42 4.97
N ASP A 220 20.20 2.53 5.72
CA ASP A 220 21.07 1.40 6.05
C ASP A 220 20.33 0.36 6.91
N TYR A 221 19.40 0.80 7.77
CA TYR A 221 18.48 -0.08 8.49
C TYR A 221 17.54 -0.84 7.53
N VAL A 222 16.92 -0.15 6.57
CA VAL A 222 16.06 -0.79 5.55
C VAL A 222 16.86 -1.83 4.76
N LEU A 223 18.08 -1.49 4.33
CA LEU A 223 18.95 -2.42 3.59
C LEU A 223 19.31 -3.65 4.43
N SER A 224 19.60 -3.46 5.72
CA SER A 224 19.88 -4.57 6.65
C SER A 224 18.67 -5.47 6.87
N MET A 225 17.48 -4.89 6.92
CA MET A 225 16.21 -5.64 7.01
C MET A 225 15.98 -6.50 5.76
N LEU A 226 16.28 -5.99 4.56
CA LEU A 226 16.19 -6.77 3.32
C LEU A 226 17.12 -7.98 3.32
N VAL A 227 18.33 -7.83 3.85
CA VAL A 227 19.28 -8.94 4.00
C VAL A 227 18.73 -9.99 4.98
N SER A 228 18.19 -9.57 6.12
CA SER A 228 17.62 -10.49 7.13
C SER A 228 16.43 -11.29 6.58
N HIS A 229 15.66 -10.72 5.65
CA HIS A 229 14.56 -11.40 4.95
C HIS A 229 15.01 -12.14 3.68
N SER A 230 16.32 -12.20 3.40
CA SER A 230 16.88 -12.85 2.20
C SER A 230 16.35 -12.29 0.86
N LEU A 231 15.88 -11.04 0.86
CA LEU A 231 15.35 -10.36 -0.32
C LEU A 231 16.46 -9.71 -1.17
N VAL A 232 17.59 -9.38 -0.54
CA VAL A 232 18.79 -8.82 -1.19
C VAL A 232 20.03 -9.48 -0.61
N SER A 233 21.05 -9.72 -1.42
CA SER A 233 22.33 -10.25 -0.92
C SER A 233 23.08 -9.23 -0.06
N SER A 234 23.83 -9.69 0.92
CA SER A 234 24.65 -8.83 1.78
C SER A 234 25.65 -8.00 0.97
N GLU A 235 26.20 -8.54 -0.12
CA GLU A 235 27.11 -7.82 -1.00
C GLU A 235 26.43 -6.61 -1.64
N ARG A 236 25.23 -6.77 -2.21
CA ARG A 236 24.46 -5.68 -2.81
C ARG A 236 24.04 -4.63 -1.78
N ALA A 237 23.63 -5.07 -0.60
CA ALA A 237 23.26 -4.16 0.49
C ALA A 237 24.46 -3.33 0.96
N ASN A 238 25.62 -3.95 1.18
CA ASN A 238 26.84 -3.26 1.57
C ASN A 238 27.31 -2.25 0.50
N ALA A 239 27.22 -2.62 -0.78
CA ALA A 239 27.50 -1.70 -1.87
C ALA A 239 26.54 -0.48 -1.85
N ALA A 240 25.25 -0.70 -1.61
CA ALA A 240 24.25 0.36 -1.51
C ALA A 240 24.48 1.27 -0.28
N GLN A 241 24.90 0.71 0.87
CA GLN A 241 25.25 1.49 2.06
C GLN A 241 26.47 2.40 1.84
N GLY A 242 27.41 1.97 0.98
CA GLY A 242 28.57 2.77 0.59
C GLY A 242 28.24 4.00 -0.27
N HIS A 243 27.05 4.06 -0.88
CA HIS A 243 26.64 5.21 -1.68
C HIS A 243 26.37 6.45 -0.81
N PRO A 244 26.74 7.66 -1.28
CA PRO A 244 26.32 8.89 -0.62
C PRO A 244 24.81 9.03 -0.68
N VAL A 245 24.22 9.71 0.31
CA VAL A 245 22.78 10.02 0.32
C VAL A 245 22.47 10.90 -0.89
N ALA A 246 21.39 10.59 -1.61
CA ALA A 246 21.08 11.25 -2.90
C ALA A 246 20.87 12.76 -2.77
N CYS A 247 20.31 13.22 -1.65
CA CYS A 247 20.11 14.65 -1.40
C CYS A 247 21.43 15.44 -1.33
N THR A 248 22.54 14.83 -0.90
CA THR A 248 23.87 15.49 -0.90
C THR A 248 24.43 15.66 -2.30
N GLN A 249 24.05 14.82 -3.26
CA GLN A 249 24.46 14.93 -4.66
C GLN A 249 23.72 16.04 -5.40
N LEU A 250 22.45 16.27 -5.06
CA LEU A 250 21.66 17.35 -5.64
C LEU A 250 22.19 18.74 -5.23
N SER A 251 22.54 18.91 -3.96
CA SER A 251 23.10 20.18 -3.47
C SER A 251 24.45 20.52 -4.10
N SER A 252 25.28 19.52 -4.42
CA SER A 252 26.58 19.73 -5.09
C SER A 252 26.49 20.06 -6.58
N ARG A 253 25.33 19.84 -7.22
CA ARG A 253 25.10 20.18 -8.64
C ARG A 253 24.51 21.59 -8.82
N LEU A 254 24.00 22.19 -7.75
CA LEU A 254 23.38 23.52 -7.76
C LEU A 254 24.36 24.63 -7.32
N ASN A 255 25.55 24.25 -6.82
CA ASN A 255 26.68 25.14 -6.53
C ASN A 255 27.76 25.01 -7.59
#